data_7480c4acd8b000f3eaa923a71fcb6631
#
_entry.id   7480c4acd8b000f3eaa923a71fcb6631
#
_cell.length_a   1.000
_cell.length_b   1.000
_cell.length_c   1.000
_cell.angle_alpha   90.00
_cell.angle_beta   90.00
_cell.angle_gamma   90.00
#
_symmetry.space_group_name_H-M   'P 1'
#
loop_
_entity.id
_entity.type
_entity.pdbx_description
1 polymer ?
#
loop_
_entity_poly.entity_id
_entity_poly.type
_entity_poly.pdbx_seq_one_letter_code
_entity_poly.pdbx_strand_id
1 'polypeptide(L)'
;MSDKTLTRAEISDSIAAKVNLSRRRSMELLEDALEQMSQGLENEGQLKLSSFGSFSIRKKNNRIGRNPKTGQEVMIAPRQVISFRASMTLKDMVEKEGKK
;
A
#
# COMPACT_ATOMS: atom_id res chain seq x y z
N MET A 1 21.02 7.37 -10.70
CA MET A 1 19.74 6.76 -10.30
C MET A 1 18.81 7.82 -9.71
N SER A 2 17.58 7.76 -10.06
CA SER A 2 16.63 8.74 -9.58
C SER A 2 16.07 8.32 -8.22
N ASP A 3 16.08 9.26 -7.28
CA ASP A 3 15.47 9.04 -5.98
C ASP A 3 14.02 9.52 -5.94
N LYS A 4 13.45 9.68 -7.12
CA LYS A 4 12.10 10.19 -7.25
C LYS A 4 11.08 9.19 -6.73
N THR A 5 10.19 9.66 -5.88
CA THR A 5 9.05 8.89 -5.43
C THR A 5 7.81 9.38 -6.17
N LEU A 6 7.02 8.46 -6.67
CA LEU A 6 5.76 8.83 -7.31
C LEU A 6 4.79 9.29 -6.24
N THR A 7 4.33 10.53 -6.36
CA THR A 7 3.45 11.13 -5.36
C THR A 7 2.04 11.24 -5.88
N ARG A 8 1.10 11.54 -4.97
CA ARG A 8 -0.30 11.76 -5.38
C ARG A 8 -0.43 12.89 -6.37
N ALA A 9 0.37 13.94 -6.22
CA ALA A 9 0.34 15.05 -7.15
C ALA A 9 0.73 14.61 -8.55
N GLU A 10 1.77 13.80 -8.67
CA GLU A 10 2.20 13.30 -9.96
C GLU A 10 1.18 12.35 -10.58
N ILE A 11 0.55 11.51 -9.77
CA ILE A 11 -0.50 10.60 -10.25
C ILE A 11 -1.68 11.41 -10.75
N SER A 12 -2.11 12.45 -10.02
CA SER A 12 -3.25 13.25 -10.43
C SER A 12 -2.96 14.05 -11.71
N ASP A 13 -1.74 14.52 -11.86
CA ASP A 13 -1.33 15.20 -13.10
C ASP A 13 -1.40 14.24 -14.30
N SER A 14 -0.96 13.01 -14.10
CA SER A 14 -1.02 12.00 -15.15
C SER A 14 -2.47 11.67 -15.52
N ILE A 15 -3.34 11.57 -14.53
CA ILE A 15 -4.77 11.32 -14.77
C ILE A 15 -5.37 12.50 -15.55
N ALA A 16 -5.08 13.72 -15.14
CA ALA A 16 -5.59 14.90 -15.81
C ALA A 16 -5.22 14.91 -17.29
N ALA A 17 -3.98 14.56 -17.60
CA ALA A 17 -3.50 14.53 -18.98
C ALA A 17 -4.20 13.43 -19.78
N LYS A 18 -4.43 12.27 -19.19
CA LYS A 18 -4.97 11.12 -19.94
C LYS A 18 -6.48 11.18 -20.12
N VAL A 19 -7.20 11.74 -19.17
CA VAL A 19 -8.67 11.75 -19.22
C VAL A 19 -9.24 13.14 -19.43
N ASN A 20 -8.40 14.11 -19.72
CA ASN A 20 -8.82 15.46 -20.05
C ASN A 20 -9.64 16.12 -18.95
N LEU A 21 -9.17 16.00 -17.72
CA LEU A 21 -9.78 16.66 -16.57
C LEU A 21 -8.85 17.73 -16.04
N SER A 22 -9.40 18.68 -15.28
CA SER A 22 -8.57 19.64 -14.58
C SER A 22 -7.74 18.96 -13.50
N ARG A 23 -6.65 19.60 -13.09
CA ARG A 23 -5.84 19.08 -12.00
C ARG A 23 -6.63 18.94 -10.72
N ARG A 24 -7.45 19.93 -10.44
CA ARG A 24 -8.28 19.92 -9.24
C ARG A 24 -9.23 18.73 -9.23
N ARG A 25 -9.92 18.51 -10.34
CA ARG A 25 -10.87 17.41 -10.44
C ARG A 25 -10.16 16.06 -10.36
N SER A 26 -9.00 15.96 -10.99
CA SER A 26 -8.21 14.73 -10.94
C SER A 26 -7.74 14.41 -9.54
N MET A 27 -7.33 15.44 -8.77
CA MET A 27 -6.91 15.24 -7.40
C MET A 27 -8.09 14.80 -6.53
N GLU A 28 -9.26 15.39 -6.73
CA GLU A 28 -10.47 14.99 -5.99
C GLU A 28 -10.81 13.53 -6.24
N LEU A 29 -10.76 13.11 -7.50
CA LEU A 29 -11.06 11.72 -7.84
C LEU A 29 -10.04 10.76 -7.23
N LEU A 30 -8.79 11.14 -7.26
CA LEU A 30 -7.74 10.30 -6.68
C LEU A 30 -7.93 10.18 -5.17
N GLU A 31 -8.24 11.27 -4.49
CA GLU A 31 -8.47 11.24 -3.06
C GLU A 31 -9.68 10.39 -2.70
N ASP A 32 -10.75 10.51 -3.49
CA ASP A 32 -11.93 9.67 -3.28
C ASP A 32 -11.61 8.19 -3.45
N ALA A 33 -10.84 7.85 -4.48
CA ALA A 33 -10.45 6.47 -4.71
C ALA A 33 -9.62 5.92 -3.56
N LEU A 34 -8.64 6.69 -3.10
CA LEU A 34 -7.79 6.27 -1.99
C LEU A 34 -8.59 6.09 -0.71
N GLU A 35 -9.57 6.97 -0.47
CA GLU A 35 -10.41 6.85 0.71
C GLU A 35 -11.30 5.62 0.65
N GLN A 36 -11.87 5.32 -0.51
CA GLN A 36 -12.68 4.11 -0.66
C GLN A 36 -11.84 2.86 -0.45
N MET A 37 -10.60 2.88 -0.93
CA MET A 37 -9.69 1.76 -0.72
C MET A 37 -9.40 1.58 0.76
N SER A 38 -9.14 2.67 1.47
CA SER A 38 -8.87 2.63 2.90
C SER A 38 -10.07 2.11 3.68
N GLN A 39 -11.27 2.59 3.36
CA GLN A 39 -12.49 2.15 4.02
C GLN A 39 -12.78 0.68 3.73
N GLY A 40 -12.58 0.26 2.49
CA GLY A 40 -12.78 -1.14 2.14
C GLY A 40 -11.84 -2.06 2.91
N LEU A 41 -10.59 -1.67 3.02
CA LEU A 41 -9.62 -2.45 3.76
C LEU A 41 -9.97 -2.50 5.25
N GLU A 42 -10.37 -1.35 5.81
CA GLU A 42 -10.74 -1.26 7.22
C GLU A 42 -11.98 -2.10 7.54
N ASN A 43 -12.99 -2.04 6.69
CA ASN A 43 -14.27 -2.71 6.95
C ASN A 43 -14.22 -4.20 6.61
N GLU A 44 -13.56 -4.57 5.53
CA GLU A 44 -13.55 -5.95 5.05
C GLU A 44 -12.29 -6.71 5.42
N GLY A 45 -11.24 -6.02 5.83
CA GLY A 45 -9.97 -6.66 6.18
C GLY A 45 -9.15 -7.08 4.98
N GLN A 46 -9.64 -6.83 3.78
CA GLN A 46 -8.95 -7.22 2.55
C GLN A 46 -9.36 -6.30 1.41
N LEU A 47 -8.39 -5.96 0.58
CA LEU A 47 -8.62 -5.17 -0.63
C LEU A 47 -7.85 -5.80 -1.77
N LYS A 48 -8.55 -6.16 -2.84
CA LYS A 48 -7.92 -6.76 -4.02
C LYS A 48 -8.01 -5.82 -5.20
N LEU A 49 -6.88 -5.60 -5.83
CA LEU A 49 -6.79 -4.81 -7.06
C LEU A 49 -6.28 -5.73 -8.15
N SER A 50 -7.15 -6.07 -9.10
CA SER A 50 -6.80 -6.98 -10.20
C SER A 50 -5.53 -6.53 -10.90
N SER A 51 -4.64 -7.46 -11.18
CA SER A 51 -3.37 -7.23 -11.85
C SER A 51 -2.37 -6.38 -11.06
N PHE A 52 -2.74 -5.88 -9.90
CA PHE A 52 -1.83 -5.10 -9.06
C PHE A 52 -1.41 -5.89 -7.83
N GLY A 53 -2.37 -6.29 -7.01
CA GLY A 53 -2.07 -7.05 -5.81
C GLY A 53 -3.21 -6.99 -4.82
N SER A 54 -2.94 -7.47 -3.62
CA SER A 54 -3.93 -7.43 -2.57
C SER A 54 -3.33 -6.95 -1.26
N PHE A 55 -4.14 -6.21 -0.52
CA PHE A 55 -3.81 -5.75 0.81
C PHE A 55 -4.66 -6.55 1.79
N SER A 56 -4.10 -6.90 2.92
CA SER A 56 -4.87 -7.56 3.97
C SER A 56 -4.43 -7.08 5.33
N ILE A 57 -5.38 -7.09 6.26
CA ILE A 57 -5.10 -6.75 7.64
C ILE A 57 -4.83 -8.05 8.38
N ARG A 58 -3.70 -8.09 9.05
CA ARG A 58 -3.32 -9.22 9.89
C ARG A 58 -3.30 -8.81 11.34
N LYS A 59 -3.91 -9.64 12.17
CA LYS A 59 -3.87 -9.44 13.61
C LYS A 59 -2.73 -10.24 14.18
N LYS A 60 -1.86 -9.60 14.91
CA LYS A 60 -0.79 -10.29 15.62
C LYS A 60 -1.19 -10.43 17.08
N ASN A 61 -1.22 -11.67 17.54
CA ASN A 61 -1.58 -11.96 18.92
C ASN A 61 -0.48 -11.57 19.89
N ASN A 62 -0.80 -11.58 21.17
CA ASN A 62 0.21 -11.42 22.21
C ASN A 62 1.32 -12.43 22.00
N ARG A 63 2.53 -11.97 22.15
CA ARG A 63 3.69 -12.86 22.03
C ARG A 63 4.77 -12.39 23.00
N ILE A 64 5.68 -13.28 23.31
CA ILE A 64 6.77 -12.98 24.19
C ILE A 64 7.97 -12.55 23.34
N GLY A 65 8.44 -11.34 23.59
CA GLY A 65 9.65 -10.86 22.99
C GLY A 65 10.76 -10.87 24.02
N ARG A 66 11.99 -10.65 23.60
CA ARG A 66 13.14 -10.61 24.50
C ARG A 66 13.92 -9.34 24.27
N ASN A 67 14.22 -8.66 25.37
CA ASN A 67 15.05 -7.48 25.30
C ASN A 67 16.50 -7.90 25.03
N PRO A 68 17.09 -7.50 23.90
CA PRO A 68 18.43 -7.95 23.56
C PRO A 68 19.52 -7.42 24.51
N LYS A 69 19.26 -6.35 25.25
CA LYS A 69 20.23 -5.79 26.19
C LYS A 69 20.24 -6.51 27.52
N THR A 70 19.08 -6.91 28.00
CA THR A 70 18.95 -7.52 29.32
C THR A 70 18.62 -9.00 29.28
N GLY A 71 18.19 -9.50 28.13
CA GLY A 71 17.71 -10.86 28.01
C GLY A 71 16.35 -11.10 28.64
N GLN A 72 15.74 -10.05 29.16
CA GLN A 72 14.48 -10.15 29.85
C GLN A 72 13.33 -10.33 28.86
N GLU A 73 12.41 -11.25 29.18
CA GLU A 73 11.23 -11.47 28.37
C GLU A 73 10.21 -10.37 28.65
N VAL A 74 9.61 -9.86 27.57
CA VAL A 74 8.54 -8.87 27.68
C VAL A 74 7.37 -9.30 26.79
N MET A 75 6.16 -9.02 27.27
CA MET A 75 4.97 -9.31 26.49
C MET A 75 4.77 -8.24 25.43
N ILE A 76 4.66 -8.68 24.17
CA ILE A 76 4.39 -7.77 23.05
C ILE A 76 2.88 -7.75 22.85
N ALA A 77 2.30 -6.54 22.93
CA ALA A 77 0.87 -6.37 22.79
C ALA A 77 0.36 -6.78 21.40
N PRO A 78 -0.89 -7.26 21.31
CA PRO A 78 -1.48 -7.56 20.01
C PRO A 78 -1.65 -6.28 19.19
N ARG A 79 -1.51 -6.41 17.88
CA ARG A 79 -1.68 -5.27 16.98
C ARG A 79 -2.14 -5.74 15.62
N GLN A 80 -2.65 -4.80 14.84
CA GLN A 80 -3.02 -5.07 13.47
C GLN A 80 -1.97 -4.46 12.55
N VAL A 81 -1.61 -5.18 11.51
CA VAL A 81 -0.68 -4.70 10.50
C VAL A 81 -1.27 -4.92 9.12
N ILE A 82 -0.82 -4.12 8.17
CA ILE A 82 -1.24 -4.25 6.78
C ILE A 82 -0.17 -5.00 6.03
N SER A 83 -0.57 -6.05 5.31
CA SER A 83 0.32 -6.80 4.42
C SER A 83 -0.09 -6.55 2.98
N PHE A 84 0.89 -6.42 2.10
CA PHE A 84 0.65 -6.31 0.68
C PHE A 84 1.28 -7.48 -0.05
N ARG A 85 0.52 -8.07 -0.97
CA ARG A 85 1.01 -9.14 -1.83
C ARG A 85 0.83 -8.72 -3.27
N ALA A 86 1.95 -8.56 -3.98
CA ALA A 86 1.92 -8.17 -5.38
C ALA A 86 1.36 -9.29 -6.25
N SER A 87 0.62 -8.91 -7.29
CA SER A 87 0.15 -9.86 -8.27
C SER A 87 1.32 -10.37 -9.11
N MET A 88 1.12 -11.49 -9.78
CA MET A 88 2.13 -12.00 -10.70
C MET A 88 2.39 -11.01 -11.82
N THR A 89 1.35 -10.37 -12.32
CA THR A 89 1.47 -9.36 -13.36
C THR A 89 2.37 -8.21 -12.92
N LEU A 90 2.16 -7.71 -11.70
CA LEU A 90 2.98 -6.62 -11.18
C LEU A 90 4.42 -7.06 -10.98
N LYS A 91 4.63 -8.27 -10.46
CA LYS A 91 5.97 -8.80 -10.27
C LYS A 91 6.72 -8.90 -11.58
N ASP A 92 6.05 -9.37 -12.62
CA ASP A 92 6.66 -9.49 -13.94
C ASP A 92 7.04 -8.13 -14.51
N MET A 93 6.17 -7.15 -14.36
CA MET A 93 6.46 -5.80 -14.84
C MET A 93 7.67 -5.20 -14.16
N VAL A 94 7.75 -5.33 -12.84
CA VAL A 94 8.87 -4.79 -12.08
C VAL A 94 10.16 -5.52 -12.44
N GLU A 95 10.11 -6.83 -12.60
CA GLU A 95 11.30 -7.59 -12.94
C GLU A 95 11.84 -7.21 -14.30
N LYS A 96 10.98 -7.05 -15.29
CA LYS A 96 11.42 -6.66 -16.63
C LYS A 96 12.10 -5.29 -16.63
N GLU A 97 11.50 -4.33 -15.95
CA GLU A 97 12.06 -2.98 -15.90
C GLU A 97 13.30 -2.93 -15.02
N GLY A 98 13.34 -3.75 -13.99
CA GLY A 98 14.44 -3.74 -13.03
C GLY A 98 15.71 -4.38 -13.54
N LYS A 99 15.67 -5.07 -14.66
CA LYS A 99 16.85 -5.77 -15.20
C LYS A 99 17.71 -4.93 -16.12
N LYS A 100 17.44 -3.69 -16.19
CA LYS A 100 18.22 -2.81 -17.06
C LYS A 100 19.61 -2.52 -16.54
#